data_7599f3211b5829b1e2c7179b157ac17c
#
_entry.id   7599f3211b5829b1e2c7179b157ac17c
#
_cell.length_a   1.000
_cell.length_b   1.000
_cell.length_c   1.000
_cell.angle_alpha   90.00
_cell.angle_beta   90.00
_cell.angle_gamma   90.00
#
_symmetry.space_group_name_H-M   'P 1'
#
loop_
_entity.id
_entity.type
_entity.pdbx_description
1 polymer ?
#
loop_
_entity_poly.entity_id
_entity_poly.type
_entity_poly.pdbx_seq_one_letter_code
_entity_poly.pdbx_strand_id
1 'polypeptide(L)'
;MWLFENPKRRGFVNGLYYPFVTANGNTDIGAGIDMSKQTAAFRREAQRGLTPQRMNQELNKRVNEHLRKVDTALRRYTNYPDTVSPQIKEGLADLRYQVGSLGGYPKLLQSVAKGDLNGIQRESRVMFKNKKGQMQFDKRRYDARNSNYFYFRQGGMISPLMESIMPNTYKESRSEPMKREQTRRAAQKLQQKGNALKSGTNVKNNISASLAKSNSLLR
;
A
#
# COMPACT_ATOMS: atom_id res chain seq x y z
N MET A 1 2.86 8.78 -4.34
CA MET A 1 2.77 9.45 -5.67
C MET A 1 4.15 9.85 -6.22
N TRP A 2 4.98 10.65 -5.58
CA TRP A 2 6.30 11.09 -6.08
C TRP A 2 7.22 9.98 -6.60
N LEU A 3 7.35 8.87 -5.84
CA LEU A 3 8.28 7.79 -6.15
C LEU A 3 7.95 7.04 -7.44
N PHE A 4 6.70 7.12 -7.91
CA PHE A 4 6.26 6.39 -9.10
C PHE A 4 6.23 7.27 -10.34
N GLU A 5 5.94 8.57 -10.19
CA GLU A 5 5.78 9.48 -11.32
C GLU A 5 7.11 10.02 -11.84
N ASN A 6 8.06 10.30 -10.95
CA ASN A 6 9.38 10.79 -11.34
C ASN A 6 10.50 10.17 -10.49
N PRO A 7 10.73 8.85 -10.57
CA PRO A 7 11.71 8.15 -9.73
C PRO A 7 13.15 8.62 -9.99
N LYS A 8 13.43 9.14 -11.17
CA LYS A 8 14.73 9.67 -11.55
C LYS A 8 14.91 11.15 -11.22
N ARG A 9 13.94 11.78 -10.57
CA ARG A 9 13.93 13.22 -10.25
C ARG A 9 14.31 14.10 -11.45
N ARG A 10 13.79 13.79 -12.64
CA ARG A 10 14.01 14.63 -13.82
C ARG A 10 13.58 16.07 -13.53
N GLY A 11 14.33 17.03 -14.05
CA GLY A 11 14.08 18.45 -13.82
C GLY A 11 14.45 18.95 -12.41
N PHE A 12 15.02 18.11 -11.53
CA PHE A 12 15.50 18.57 -10.24
C PHE A 12 17.00 18.92 -10.33
N VAL A 13 17.31 20.21 -10.31
CA VAL A 13 18.66 20.77 -10.48
C VAL A 13 18.89 21.84 -9.41
N ASN A 14 20.03 21.81 -8.74
CA ASN A 14 20.43 22.80 -7.72
C ASN A 14 19.33 23.09 -6.66
N GLY A 15 18.63 22.03 -6.22
CA GLY A 15 17.59 22.16 -5.20
C GLY A 15 16.23 22.68 -5.70
N LEU A 16 16.05 22.93 -6.99
CA LEU A 16 14.83 23.43 -7.61
C LEU A 16 14.28 22.46 -8.63
N TYR A 17 12.95 22.46 -8.79
CA TYR A 17 12.26 21.72 -9.86
C TYR A 17 12.03 22.60 -11.08
N TYR A 18 12.46 22.16 -12.23
CA TYR A 18 12.26 22.77 -13.54
C TYR A 18 11.40 21.88 -14.45
N PRO A 19 10.71 22.45 -15.44
CA PRO A 19 10.04 21.70 -16.47
C PRO A 19 11.04 20.80 -17.24
N PHE A 20 10.59 19.60 -17.60
CA PHE A 20 11.37 18.63 -18.40
C PHE A 20 10.49 17.96 -19.43
N VAL A 21 11.08 17.56 -20.57
CA VAL A 21 10.37 16.83 -21.62
C VAL A 21 10.29 15.35 -21.27
N THR A 22 9.09 14.79 -21.31
CA THR A 22 8.83 13.36 -21.10
C THR A 22 9.14 12.55 -22.37
N ALA A 23 9.16 11.21 -22.24
CA ALA A 23 9.36 10.32 -23.39
C ALA A 23 8.27 10.44 -24.46
N ASN A 24 7.10 10.99 -24.11
CA ASN A 24 5.96 11.19 -25.02
C ASN A 24 5.96 12.60 -25.62
N GLY A 25 7.01 13.40 -25.41
CA GLY A 25 7.11 14.76 -25.92
C GLY A 25 6.37 15.84 -25.12
N ASN A 26 5.62 15.47 -24.07
CA ASN A 26 4.97 16.43 -23.20
C ASN A 26 5.98 17.10 -22.27
N THR A 27 5.71 18.32 -21.88
CA THR A 27 6.50 19.04 -20.85
C THR A 27 5.83 18.90 -19.51
N ASP A 28 6.50 18.27 -18.55
CA ASP A 28 6.04 18.05 -17.19
C ASP A 28 6.96 18.73 -16.18
N ILE A 29 6.48 18.93 -14.94
CA ILE A 29 7.30 19.35 -13.80
C ILE A 29 7.05 18.45 -12.58
N GLY A 30 8.09 18.18 -11.80
CA GLY A 30 7.98 17.44 -10.54
C GLY A 30 7.43 16.01 -10.74
N ALA A 31 6.30 15.71 -10.14
CA ALA A 31 5.64 14.40 -10.19
C ALA A 31 4.72 14.21 -11.42
N GLY A 32 5.09 14.74 -12.58
CA GLY A 32 4.29 14.56 -13.81
C GLY A 32 3.14 15.57 -13.93
N ILE A 33 3.34 16.79 -13.43
CA ILE A 33 2.41 17.88 -13.66
C ILE A 33 2.57 18.39 -15.08
N ASP A 34 1.60 18.09 -15.94
CA ASP A 34 1.57 18.52 -17.32
C ASP A 34 1.49 20.06 -17.42
N MET A 35 2.53 20.67 -17.98
CA MET A 35 2.68 22.13 -18.07
C MET A 35 1.70 22.76 -19.08
N SER A 36 1.24 22.00 -20.07
CA SER A 36 0.28 22.51 -21.05
C SER A 36 -1.06 22.87 -20.42
N LYS A 37 -1.42 22.18 -19.34
CA LYS A 37 -2.68 22.36 -18.60
C LYS A 37 -2.60 23.38 -17.48
N GLN A 38 -1.46 24.07 -17.34
CA GLN A 38 -1.25 25.02 -16.25
C GLN A 38 -1.53 26.46 -16.68
N THR A 39 -1.84 27.29 -15.67
CA THR A 39 -1.99 28.73 -15.91
C THR A 39 -0.67 29.36 -16.38
N ALA A 40 -0.76 30.45 -17.12
CA ALA A 40 0.43 31.19 -17.54
C ALA A 40 1.31 31.65 -16.36
N ALA A 41 0.68 32.02 -15.25
CA ALA A 41 1.38 32.42 -14.02
C ALA A 41 2.20 31.25 -13.45
N PHE A 42 1.61 30.06 -13.31
CA PHE A 42 2.33 28.87 -12.83
C PHE A 42 3.44 28.45 -13.80
N ARG A 43 3.22 28.54 -15.12
CA ARG A 43 4.26 28.24 -16.11
C ARG A 43 5.47 29.15 -15.98
N ARG A 44 5.25 30.47 -15.80
CA ARG A 44 6.34 31.43 -15.53
C ARG A 44 7.07 31.16 -14.23
N GLU A 45 6.34 30.84 -13.16
CA GLU A 45 6.94 30.44 -11.88
C GLU A 45 7.81 29.19 -12.04
N ALA A 46 7.30 28.14 -12.68
CA ALA A 46 7.99 26.88 -12.93
C ALA A 46 9.27 27.05 -13.78
N GLN A 47 9.27 27.95 -14.76
CA GLN A 47 10.47 28.27 -15.57
C GLN A 47 11.61 28.88 -14.74
N ARG A 48 11.29 29.59 -13.65
CA ARG A 48 12.28 30.14 -12.70
C ARG A 48 12.78 29.10 -11.69
N GLY A 49 12.14 27.94 -11.63
CA GLY A 49 12.41 26.85 -10.70
C GLY A 49 11.53 26.92 -9.45
N LEU A 50 10.87 25.80 -9.13
CA LEU A 50 10.04 25.66 -7.94
C LEU A 50 10.84 25.05 -6.80
N THR A 51 10.76 25.62 -5.62
CA THR A 51 11.33 25.00 -4.42
C THR A 51 10.60 23.70 -4.09
N PRO A 52 11.23 22.74 -3.36
CA PRO A 52 10.57 21.54 -2.88
C PRO A 52 9.30 21.82 -2.09
N GLN A 53 9.31 22.86 -1.26
CA GLN A 53 8.14 23.29 -0.51
C GLN A 53 6.98 23.73 -1.42
N ARG A 54 7.27 24.59 -2.41
CA ARG A 54 6.27 25.07 -3.38
C ARG A 54 5.73 23.93 -4.23
N MET A 55 6.60 22.99 -4.63
CA MET A 55 6.21 21.82 -5.37
C MET A 55 5.30 20.88 -4.55
N ASN A 56 5.59 20.69 -3.25
CA ASN A 56 4.75 19.91 -2.34
C ASN A 56 3.37 20.56 -2.14
N GLN A 57 3.29 21.89 -2.01
CA GLN A 57 2.00 22.60 -1.93
C GLN A 57 1.14 22.34 -3.17
N GLU A 58 1.73 22.42 -4.36
CA GLU A 58 1.02 22.15 -5.61
C GLU A 58 0.58 20.68 -5.71
N LEU A 59 1.43 19.74 -5.29
CA LEU A 59 1.08 18.33 -5.25
C LEU A 59 -0.08 18.04 -4.29
N ASN A 60 -0.03 18.60 -3.07
CA ASN A 60 -1.10 18.45 -2.08
C ASN A 60 -2.44 19.00 -2.57
N LYS A 61 -2.42 20.14 -3.25
CA LYS A 61 -3.62 20.69 -3.90
C LYS A 61 -4.24 19.69 -4.87
N ARG A 62 -3.42 19.04 -5.70
CA ARG A 62 -3.88 18.04 -6.68
C ARG A 62 -4.39 16.77 -6.02
N VAL A 63 -3.67 16.27 -5.02
CA VAL A 63 -4.12 15.11 -4.24
C VAL A 63 -5.50 15.37 -3.67
N ASN A 64 -5.71 16.53 -3.03
CA ASN A 64 -7.00 16.91 -2.46
C ASN A 64 -8.09 17.06 -3.52
N GLU A 65 -7.75 17.54 -4.72
CA GLU A 65 -8.69 17.59 -5.84
C GLU A 65 -9.09 16.18 -6.29
N HIS A 66 -8.11 15.27 -6.42
CA HIS A 66 -8.40 13.87 -6.77
C HIS A 66 -9.23 13.18 -5.70
N LEU A 67 -8.96 13.39 -4.41
CA LEU A 67 -9.77 12.84 -3.31
C LEU A 67 -11.22 13.31 -3.36
N ARG A 68 -11.46 14.61 -3.59
CA ARG A 68 -12.84 15.13 -3.78
C ARG A 68 -13.56 14.48 -4.95
N LYS A 69 -12.85 14.23 -6.07
CA LYS A 69 -13.44 13.54 -7.23
C LYS A 69 -13.67 12.05 -6.97
N VAL A 70 -12.86 11.41 -6.12
CA VAL A 70 -13.11 10.05 -5.61
C VAL A 70 -14.39 10.01 -4.80
N ASP A 71 -14.58 10.93 -3.85
CA ASP A 71 -15.82 11.00 -3.06
C ASP A 71 -17.05 11.20 -3.95
N THR A 72 -16.95 12.09 -4.95
CA THR A 72 -18.02 12.28 -5.94
C THR A 72 -18.32 11.00 -6.72
N ALA A 73 -17.30 10.23 -7.11
CA ALA A 73 -17.50 8.97 -7.80
C ALA A 73 -18.14 7.90 -6.89
N LEU A 74 -17.72 7.81 -5.63
CA LEU A 74 -18.26 6.87 -4.65
C LEU A 74 -19.71 7.14 -4.30
N ARG A 75 -20.16 8.40 -4.25
CA ARG A 75 -21.56 8.78 -3.98
C ARG A 75 -22.58 8.16 -4.94
N ARG A 76 -22.15 7.66 -6.09
CA ARG A 76 -23.01 6.92 -7.03
C ARG A 76 -23.24 5.47 -6.62
N TYR A 77 -22.47 4.93 -5.68
CA TYR A 77 -22.48 3.53 -5.28
C TYR A 77 -22.71 3.33 -3.79
N THR A 78 -22.54 4.37 -2.98
CA THR A 78 -22.83 4.35 -1.55
C THR A 78 -23.34 5.71 -1.06
N ASN A 79 -24.29 5.69 -0.14
CA ASN A 79 -24.76 6.88 0.57
C ASN A 79 -23.75 7.35 1.64
N TYR A 80 -22.76 6.52 1.97
CA TYR A 80 -21.82 6.75 3.06
C TYR A 80 -20.36 6.73 2.55
N PRO A 81 -19.96 7.62 1.61
CA PRO A 81 -18.60 7.63 1.10
C PRO A 81 -17.56 7.90 2.19
N ASP A 82 -17.97 8.57 3.28
CA ASP A 82 -17.09 8.91 4.39
C ASP A 82 -16.70 7.70 5.25
N THR A 83 -17.44 6.59 5.16
CA THR A 83 -17.09 5.33 5.82
C THR A 83 -15.99 4.55 5.10
N VAL A 84 -15.70 4.89 3.83
CA VAL A 84 -14.59 4.31 3.09
C VAL A 84 -13.27 4.79 3.69
N SER A 85 -12.37 3.84 4.01
CA SER A 85 -11.11 4.19 4.66
C SER A 85 -10.29 5.19 3.84
N PRO A 86 -9.58 6.13 4.49
CA PRO A 86 -8.72 7.10 3.82
C PRO A 86 -7.72 6.44 2.87
N GLN A 87 -7.15 5.30 3.24
CA GLN A 87 -6.19 4.59 2.38
C GLN A 87 -6.82 4.09 1.09
N ILE A 88 -8.03 3.55 1.13
CA ILE A 88 -8.73 3.13 -0.09
C ILE A 88 -9.00 4.34 -0.97
N LYS A 89 -9.43 5.47 -0.38
CA LYS A 89 -9.62 6.71 -1.14
C LYS A 89 -8.33 7.23 -1.77
N GLU A 90 -7.21 7.15 -1.07
CA GLU A 90 -5.88 7.51 -1.60
C GLU A 90 -5.48 6.59 -2.75
N GLY A 91 -5.71 5.28 -2.63
CA GLY A 91 -5.47 4.32 -3.72
C GLY A 91 -6.34 4.59 -4.95
N LEU A 92 -7.61 4.98 -4.74
CA LEU A 92 -8.50 5.42 -5.81
C LEU A 92 -8.05 6.75 -6.43
N ALA A 93 -7.52 7.67 -5.62
CA ALA A 93 -6.98 8.94 -6.10
C ALA A 93 -5.72 8.74 -6.96
N ASP A 94 -4.82 7.82 -6.55
CA ASP A 94 -3.66 7.41 -7.35
C ASP A 94 -4.10 6.74 -8.66
N LEU A 95 -5.08 5.83 -8.61
CA LEU A 95 -5.64 5.23 -9.82
C LEU A 95 -6.23 6.30 -10.75
N ARG A 96 -7.04 7.21 -10.19
CA ARG A 96 -7.64 8.31 -10.96
C ARG A 96 -6.59 9.23 -11.58
N TYR A 97 -5.51 9.50 -10.88
CA TYR A 97 -4.39 10.27 -11.43
C TYR A 97 -3.79 9.58 -12.66
N GLN A 98 -3.66 8.26 -12.63
CA GLN A 98 -3.14 7.47 -13.75
C GLN A 98 -4.09 7.43 -14.94
N VAL A 99 -5.40 7.24 -14.71
CA VAL A 99 -6.39 6.97 -15.77
C VAL A 99 -7.25 8.19 -16.14
N GLY A 100 -7.13 9.29 -15.41
CA GLY A 100 -7.89 10.53 -15.61
C GLY A 100 -9.30 10.51 -15.02
N SER A 101 -10.02 9.39 -15.06
CA SER A 101 -11.39 9.25 -14.55
C SER A 101 -11.65 7.85 -14.02
N LEU A 102 -12.43 7.75 -12.93
CA LEU A 102 -12.92 6.47 -12.41
C LEU A 102 -14.23 6.01 -13.07
N GLY A 103 -14.78 6.77 -14.00
CA GLY A 103 -16.02 6.40 -14.70
C GLY A 103 -15.93 5.07 -15.46
N GLY A 104 -14.75 4.70 -15.93
CA GLY A 104 -14.48 3.40 -16.56
C GLY A 104 -14.31 2.22 -15.59
N TYR A 105 -14.45 2.44 -14.27
CA TYR A 105 -14.20 1.43 -13.24
C TYR A 105 -15.42 1.18 -12.33
N PRO A 106 -16.64 0.94 -12.87
CA PRO A 106 -17.86 0.78 -12.07
C PRO A 106 -17.77 -0.41 -11.12
N LYS A 107 -17.19 -1.54 -11.53
CA LYS A 107 -17.04 -2.73 -10.70
C LYS A 107 -16.08 -2.49 -9.51
N LEU A 108 -15.02 -1.73 -9.73
CA LEU A 108 -14.11 -1.31 -8.65
C LEU A 108 -14.86 -0.48 -7.60
N LEU A 109 -15.60 0.54 -8.03
CA LEU A 109 -16.36 1.41 -7.12
C LEU A 109 -17.46 0.65 -6.37
N GLN A 110 -18.11 -0.34 -7.01
CA GLN A 110 -19.05 -1.26 -6.35
C GLN A 110 -18.35 -2.14 -5.31
N SER A 111 -17.17 -2.67 -5.61
CA SER A 111 -16.37 -3.45 -4.66
C SER A 111 -15.96 -2.62 -3.46
N VAL A 112 -15.56 -1.37 -3.67
CA VAL A 112 -15.26 -0.43 -2.59
C VAL A 112 -16.50 -0.16 -1.72
N ALA A 113 -17.63 0.11 -2.33
CA ALA A 113 -18.89 0.37 -1.61
C ALA A 113 -19.36 -0.82 -0.75
N LYS A 114 -19.02 -2.04 -1.17
CA LYS A 114 -19.34 -3.29 -0.47
C LYS A 114 -18.26 -3.74 0.52
N GLY A 115 -17.10 -3.08 0.57
CA GLY A 115 -15.95 -3.55 1.34
C GLY A 115 -15.33 -4.85 0.81
N ASP A 116 -15.57 -5.20 -0.46
CA ASP A 116 -15.01 -6.39 -1.12
C ASP A 116 -13.55 -6.14 -1.53
N LEU A 117 -12.63 -6.51 -0.66
CA LEU A 117 -11.20 -6.31 -0.86
C LEU A 117 -10.63 -7.10 -2.05
N ASN A 118 -11.11 -8.31 -2.26
CA ASN A 118 -10.70 -9.14 -3.40
C ASN A 118 -11.18 -8.52 -4.71
N GLY A 119 -12.39 -7.98 -4.71
CA GLY A 119 -12.92 -7.21 -5.83
C GLY A 119 -12.12 -5.95 -6.11
N ILE A 120 -11.74 -5.19 -5.06
CA ILE A 120 -10.90 -3.99 -5.19
C ILE A 120 -9.57 -4.35 -5.87
N GLN A 121 -8.90 -5.40 -5.43
CA GLN A 121 -7.64 -5.84 -6.03
C GLN A 121 -7.82 -6.25 -7.49
N ARG A 122 -8.80 -7.09 -7.77
CA ARG A 122 -9.06 -7.59 -9.13
C ARG A 122 -9.39 -6.47 -10.11
N GLU A 123 -10.27 -5.56 -9.71
CA GLU A 123 -10.81 -4.51 -10.58
C GLU A 123 -9.92 -3.25 -10.68
N SER A 124 -8.86 -3.13 -9.87
CA SER A 124 -7.93 -1.99 -9.90
C SER A 124 -6.82 -2.11 -10.95
N ARG A 125 -6.89 -3.12 -11.80
CA ARG A 125 -5.94 -3.36 -12.90
C ARG A 125 -6.10 -2.30 -13.98
N VAL A 126 -4.97 -1.74 -14.43
CA VAL A 126 -4.93 -0.78 -15.53
C VAL A 126 -4.23 -1.42 -16.71
N MET A 127 -4.91 -1.40 -17.84
CA MET A 127 -4.36 -1.82 -19.12
C MET A 127 -4.04 -0.58 -19.95
N PHE A 128 -2.89 -0.56 -20.62
CA PHE A 128 -2.50 0.51 -21.53
C PHE A 128 -1.98 -0.04 -22.84
N LYS A 129 -2.06 0.75 -23.91
CA LYS A 129 -1.46 0.39 -25.19
C LYS A 129 0.02 0.77 -25.19
N ASN A 130 0.90 -0.18 -25.50
CA ASN A 130 2.32 0.10 -25.71
C ASN A 130 2.54 0.79 -27.09
N LYS A 131 3.79 1.13 -27.38
CA LYS A 131 4.16 1.77 -28.66
C LYS A 131 3.82 0.94 -29.90
N LYS A 132 3.63 -0.38 -29.75
CA LYS A 132 3.23 -1.31 -30.82
C LYS A 132 1.70 -1.51 -30.88
N GLY A 133 0.93 -0.74 -30.13
CA GLY A 133 -0.53 -0.86 -30.05
C GLY A 133 -1.07 -2.05 -29.26
N GLN A 134 -0.20 -2.87 -28.65
CA GLN A 134 -0.58 -4.03 -27.85
C GLN A 134 -1.01 -3.62 -26.46
N MET A 135 -2.06 -4.25 -25.94
CA MET A 135 -2.50 -4.04 -24.55
C MET A 135 -1.52 -4.66 -23.58
N GLN A 136 -1.02 -3.87 -22.65
CA GLN A 136 -0.13 -4.30 -21.58
C GLN A 136 -0.72 -3.95 -20.21
N PHE A 137 -0.49 -4.83 -19.25
CA PHE A 137 -0.84 -4.62 -17.85
C PHE A 137 0.23 -3.79 -17.14
N ASP A 138 -0.17 -2.69 -16.50
CA ASP A 138 0.72 -1.89 -15.65
C ASP A 138 0.94 -2.56 -14.28
N LYS A 139 1.69 -3.67 -14.31
CA LYS A 139 1.97 -4.47 -13.12
C LYS A 139 2.67 -3.65 -12.04
N ARG A 140 3.65 -2.82 -12.41
CA ARG A 140 4.44 -2.03 -11.45
C ARG A 140 3.56 -1.10 -10.62
N ARG A 141 2.68 -0.31 -11.27
CA ARG A 141 1.76 0.59 -10.56
C ARG A 141 0.69 -0.16 -9.79
N TYR A 142 0.21 -1.26 -10.35
CA TYR A 142 -0.76 -2.12 -9.68
C TYR A 142 -0.19 -2.69 -8.38
N ASP A 143 1.01 -3.29 -8.42
CA ASP A 143 1.66 -3.86 -7.24
C ASP A 143 1.91 -2.78 -6.18
N ALA A 144 2.43 -1.63 -6.60
CA ALA A 144 2.68 -0.50 -5.72
C ALA A 144 1.39 0.05 -5.08
N ARG A 145 0.31 0.17 -5.85
CA ARG A 145 -0.99 0.63 -5.34
C ARG A 145 -1.57 -0.36 -4.36
N ASN A 146 -1.56 -1.65 -4.68
CA ASN A 146 -2.02 -2.68 -3.77
C ASN A 146 -1.19 -2.71 -2.49
N SER A 147 0.15 -2.66 -2.58
CA SER A 147 1.03 -2.67 -1.41
C SER A 147 0.84 -1.46 -0.50
N ASN A 148 0.63 -0.27 -1.07
CA ASN A 148 0.60 0.96 -0.28
C ASN A 148 -0.81 1.35 0.19
N TYR A 149 -1.86 1.01 -0.58
CA TYR A 149 -3.21 1.52 -0.34
C TYR A 149 -4.27 0.43 -0.19
N PHE A 150 -4.26 -0.59 -1.04
CA PHE A 150 -5.28 -1.64 -1.04
C PHE A 150 -4.85 -2.88 -0.27
N TYR A 151 -3.61 -2.93 0.19
CA TYR A 151 -3.08 -4.09 0.86
C TYR A 151 -3.63 -4.22 2.27
N PHE A 152 -4.69 -4.99 2.38
CA PHE A 152 -5.14 -5.59 3.62
C PHE A 152 -4.49 -6.96 3.74
N ARG A 153 -3.41 -7.00 4.44
CA ARG A 153 -2.64 -8.17 4.84
C ARG A 153 -3.29 -9.54 4.65
N GLN A 154 -2.67 -10.36 3.84
CA GLN A 154 -2.32 -11.70 4.27
C GLN A 154 -0.95 -11.62 4.97
N GLY A 155 -0.93 -11.50 6.30
CA GLY A 155 0.21 -11.81 7.16
C GLY A 155 1.47 -10.93 7.08
N GLY A 156 1.47 -9.74 6.53
CA GLY A 156 2.68 -9.01 6.28
C GLY A 156 2.88 -7.67 7.01
N MET A 157 4.09 -7.17 7.06
CA MET A 157 4.49 -5.92 7.70
C MET A 157 4.04 -4.68 6.90
N ILE A 158 3.60 -3.64 7.61
CA ILE A 158 3.43 -2.30 7.04
C ILE A 158 4.84 -1.77 6.74
N SER A 159 5.00 -1.09 5.61
CA SER A 159 6.22 -0.33 5.36
C SER A 159 6.46 0.65 6.51
N PRO A 160 7.68 0.76 7.06
CA PRO A 160 8.00 1.71 8.13
C PRO A 160 7.63 3.16 7.77
N LEU A 161 7.64 3.51 6.49
CA LEU A 161 7.24 4.82 5.99
C LEU A 161 5.74 5.08 6.21
N MET A 162 4.89 4.06 6.03
CA MET A 162 3.44 4.18 6.26
C MET A 162 3.10 4.27 7.76
N GLU A 163 3.89 3.62 8.60
CA GLU A 163 3.72 3.67 10.05
C GLU A 163 4.00 5.06 10.63
N SER A 164 4.89 5.83 10.00
CA SER A 164 5.23 7.19 10.43
C SER A 164 4.16 8.25 10.10
N ILE A 165 3.33 8.02 9.07
CA ILE A 165 2.31 8.97 8.59
C ILE A 165 0.88 8.63 9.05
N MET A 166 0.68 7.48 9.71
CA MET A 166 -0.65 7.10 10.21
C MET A 166 -1.05 7.90 11.46
N PRO A 167 -2.31 8.39 11.54
CA PRO A 167 -2.84 8.97 12.77
C PRO A 167 -2.74 7.99 13.94
N ASN A 168 -2.47 8.49 15.15
CA ASN A 168 -2.30 7.65 16.35
C ASN A 168 -3.50 6.75 16.63
N THR A 169 -4.72 7.19 16.39
CA THR A 169 -5.95 6.39 16.49
C THR A 169 -5.92 5.13 15.62
N TYR A 170 -5.23 5.17 14.48
CA TYR A 170 -5.08 4.02 13.60
C TYR A 170 -4.01 3.05 14.08
N LYS A 171 -2.98 3.55 14.76
CA LYS A 171 -1.93 2.74 15.39
C LYS A 171 -2.49 1.94 16.58
N GLU A 172 -3.37 2.54 17.37
CA GLU A 172 -4.01 1.90 18.53
C GLU A 172 -4.97 0.79 18.13
N SER A 173 -5.84 1.00 17.14
CA SER A 173 -6.79 -0.02 16.68
C SER A 173 -6.10 -1.26 16.06
N ARG A 174 -4.86 -1.13 15.61
CA ARG A 174 -4.06 -2.21 15.04
C ARG A 174 -3.17 -2.92 16.05
N SER A 175 -2.77 -2.26 17.13
CA SER A 175 -1.90 -2.85 18.15
C SER A 175 -2.58 -4.01 18.87
N GLU A 176 -3.87 -3.95 19.08
CA GLU A 176 -4.67 -4.97 19.77
C GLU A 176 -4.70 -6.34 19.06
N PRO A 177 -5.07 -6.45 17.76
CA PRO A 177 -5.04 -7.75 17.07
C PRO A 177 -3.64 -8.33 16.96
N MET A 178 -2.60 -7.48 16.76
CA MET A 178 -1.20 -7.93 16.69
C MET A 178 -0.69 -8.44 18.04
N LYS A 179 -1.01 -7.75 19.13
CA LYS A 179 -0.68 -8.20 20.49
C LYS A 179 -1.34 -9.55 20.78
N ARG A 180 -2.62 -9.73 20.44
CA ARG A 180 -3.34 -11.00 20.61
C ARG A 180 -2.70 -12.14 19.82
N GLU A 181 -2.31 -11.90 18.56
CA GLU A 181 -1.66 -12.93 17.73
C GLU A 181 -0.25 -13.26 18.23
N GLN A 182 0.54 -12.27 18.67
CA GLN A 182 1.85 -12.51 19.28
C GLN A 182 1.72 -13.31 20.57
N THR A 183 0.76 -12.97 21.43
CA THR A 183 0.46 -13.70 22.66
C THR A 183 0.04 -15.13 22.37
N ARG A 184 -0.81 -15.35 21.35
CA ARG A 184 -1.22 -16.68 20.90
C ARG A 184 -0.04 -17.53 20.42
N ARG A 185 0.85 -16.95 19.59
CA ARG A 185 2.06 -17.64 19.10
C ARG A 185 3.05 -17.95 20.22
N ALA A 186 3.21 -17.04 21.18
CA ALA A 186 4.03 -17.28 22.35
C ALA A 186 3.47 -18.42 23.23
N ALA A 187 2.16 -18.44 23.47
CA ALA A 187 1.48 -19.51 24.18
C ALA A 187 1.63 -20.87 23.48
N GLN A 188 1.47 -20.93 22.16
CA GLN A 188 1.68 -22.16 21.37
C GLN A 188 3.12 -22.68 21.48
N LYS A 189 4.12 -21.80 21.41
CA LYS A 189 5.54 -22.18 21.58
C LYS A 189 5.82 -22.74 22.98
N LEU A 190 5.23 -22.13 24.03
CA LEU A 190 5.36 -22.62 25.40
C LEU A 190 4.71 -24.00 25.57
N GLN A 191 3.54 -24.20 24.98
CA GLN A 191 2.84 -25.48 25.01
C GLN A 191 3.62 -26.60 24.28
N GLN A 192 4.23 -26.30 23.12
CA GLN A 192 5.11 -27.22 22.40
C GLN A 192 6.36 -27.58 23.25
N LYS A 193 7.00 -26.59 23.87
CA LYS A 193 8.13 -26.85 24.77
C LYS A 193 7.73 -27.70 26.01
N GLY A 194 6.56 -27.42 26.58
CA GLY A 194 6.04 -28.20 27.70
C GLY A 194 5.77 -29.66 27.33
N ASN A 195 5.21 -29.91 26.14
CA ASN A 195 4.98 -31.25 25.63
C ASN A 195 6.30 -32.01 25.33
N ALA A 196 7.30 -31.31 24.79
CA ALA A 196 8.63 -31.89 24.55
C ALA A 196 9.36 -32.28 25.88
N LEU A 197 9.21 -31.45 26.91
CA LEU A 197 9.75 -31.77 28.25
C LEU A 197 9.04 -32.98 28.88
N LYS A 198 7.72 -33.10 28.76
CA LYS A 198 6.95 -34.26 29.24
C LYS A 198 7.32 -35.56 28.51
N SER A 199 7.55 -35.50 27.17
CA SER A 199 8.02 -36.65 26.40
C SER A 199 9.45 -37.05 26.79
N GLY A 200 10.32 -36.08 27.08
CA GLY A 200 11.69 -36.33 27.53
C GLY A 200 11.76 -36.99 28.95
N THR A 201 10.86 -36.61 29.87
CA THR A 201 10.75 -37.27 31.19
C THR A 201 10.21 -38.67 31.08
N ASN A 202 9.25 -38.96 30.19
CA ASN A 202 8.77 -40.32 29.93
C ASN A 202 9.86 -41.25 29.37
N VAL A 203 10.75 -40.74 28.52
CA VAL A 203 11.89 -41.52 27.99
C VAL A 203 12.88 -41.81 29.12
N LYS A 204 13.20 -40.92 30.03
CA LYS A 204 14.08 -41.17 31.20
C LYS A 204 13.48 -42.20 32.14
N ASN A 205 12.18 -42.13 32.42
CA ASN A 205 11.50 -43.10 33.27
C ASN A 205 11.47 -44.53 32.66
N ASN A 206 11.31 -44.62 31.32
CA ASN A 206 11.35 -45.90 30.61
C ASN A 206 12.77 -46.51 30.61
N ILE A 207 13.81 -45.73 30.49
CA ILE A 207 15.21 -46.18 30.58
C ILE A 207 15.52 -46.68 31.99
N SER A 208 15.10 -45.97 33.00
CA SER A 208 15.31 -46.36 34.41
C SER A 208 14.60 -47.69 34.76
N ALA A 209 13.36 -47.89 34.23
CA ALA A 209 12.61 -49.09 34.42
C ALA A 209 13.23 -50.31 33.70
N SER A 210 13.80 -50.11 32.49
CA SER A 210 14.48 -51.16 31.74
C SER A 210 15.81 -51.58 32.38
N LEU A 211 16.57 -50.64 32.95
CA LEU A 211 17.79 -50.89 33.74
C LEU A 211 17.53 -51.69 35.02
N ALA A 212 16.43 -51.35 35.71
CA ALA A 212 16.02 -52.06 36.91
C ALA A 212 15.63 -53.55 36.59
N LYS A 213 14.96 -53.80 35.46
CA LYS A 213 14.65 -55.16 35.00
C LYS A 213 15.88 -55.97 34.61
N SER A 214 16.87 -55.36 33.98
CA SER A 214 18.11 -56.04 33.58
C SER A 214 18.94 -56.51 34.83
N ASN A 215 18.97 -55.73 35.87
CA ASN A 215 19.68 -56.04 37.11
C ASN A 215 18.99 -57.12 37.97
N SER A 216 17.68 -57.37 37.75
CA SER A 216 16.97 -58.46 38.47
C SER A 216 17.13 -59.83 37.80
N LEU A 217 17.63 -59.92 36.58
CA LEU A 217 17.89 -61.14 35.84
C LEU A 217 19.34 -61.68 36.02
N LEU A 218 20.18 -60.91 36.71
CA LEU A 218 21.58 -61.25 37.03
C LEU A 218 21.81 -61.70 38.48
N ARG A 219 20.76 -62.00 39.22
CA ARG A 219 20.74 -62.66 40.53
C ARG A 219 20.00 -63.98 40.41
#